data_b67825980242578a467fccbe7ee235ec
#
_entry.id   b67825980242578a467fccbe7ee235ec
#
_cell.length_a   1.000
_cell.length_b   1.000
_cell.length_c   1.000
_cell.angle_alpha   90.00
_cell.angle_beta   90.00
_cell.angle_gamma   90.00
#
_symmetry.space_group_name_H-M   'P 1'
#
loop_
_entity.id
_entity.type
_entity.pdbx_description
1 polymer ?
#
loop_
_entity_poly.entity_id
_entity_poly.type
_entity_poly.pdbx_seq_one_letter_code
_entity_poly.pdbx_strand_id
1 'polypeptide(L)'
;MATLDDLIKIDGVVAAGEFTADGKVVGFKANMDMSGEMADMAAQFCATVTMMFNTLAGSFSKLSQMNWVPQKGWAYSGGDMTVAVGGNKGVFIETAKADFNQLFQVLVGE
;
A
#
# COMPACT_ATOMS: atom_id res chain seq x y z
N MET A 1 -11.02 -10.78 3.43
CA MET A 1 -9.93 -10.16 2.63
C MET A 1 -10.49 -8.98 1.87
N ALA A 2 -9.81 -7.87 1.91
CA ALA A 2 -10.27 -6.66 1.24
C ALA A 2 -10.13 -6.78 -0.28
N THR A 3 -11.13 -6.29 -1.00
CA THR A 3 -11.09 -6.18 -2.45
C THR A 3 -10.75 -4.74 -2.83
N LEU A 4 -10.44 -4.52 -4.11
CA LEU A 4 -10.25 -3.16 -4.61
C LEU A 4 -11.52 -2.31 -4.44
N ASP A 5 -12.69 -2.93 -4.58
CA ASP A 5 -13.97 -2.23 -4.35
C ASP A 5 -14.09 -1.77 -2.89
N ASP A 6 -13.68 -2.60 -1.94
CA ASP A 6 -13.69 -2.21 -0.53
C ASP A 6 -12.77 -1.04 -0.26
N LEU A 7 -11.57 -1.07 -0.86
CA LEU A 7 -10.57 -0.03 -0.65
C LEU A 7 -11.00 1.30 -1.24
N ILE A 8 -11.59 1.29 -2.45
CA ILE A 8 -11.96 2.52 -3.12
C ILE A 8 -13.12 3.25 -2.42
N LYS A 9 -13.85 2.56 -1.55
CA LYS A 9 -14.95 3.14 -0.78
C LYS A 9 -14.49 3.85 0.48
N ILE A 10 -13.24 3.66 0.90
CA ILE A 10 -12.71 4.33 2.08
C ILE A 10 -12.61 5.81 1.82
N ASP A 11 -13.04 6.63 2.79
CA ASP A 11 -13.03 8.08 2.64
C ASP A 11 -11.61 8.59 2.37
N GLY A 12 -11.49 9.39 1.32
CA GLY A 12 -10.21 9.97 0.90
C GLY A 12 -9.43 9.15 -0.10
N VAL A 13 -9.76 7.86 -0.29
CA VAL A 13 -9.08 7.02 -1.28
C VAL A 13 -9.44 7.46 -2.68
N VAL A 14 -8.43 7.77 -3.50
CA VAL A 14 -8.64 8.19 -4.89
C VAL A 14 -8.26 7.09 -5.88
N ALA A 15 -7.46 6.11 -5.46
CA ALA A 15 -7.09 4.98 -6.30
C ALA A 15 -6.68 3.81 -5.43
N ALA A 16 -6.92 2.60 -5.91
CA ALA A 16 -6.50 1.37 -5.26
C ALA A 16 -6.01 0.39 -6.31
N GLY A 17 -4.96 -0.35 -6.00
CA GLY A 17 -4.37 -1.30 -6.92
C GLY A 17 -3.88 -2.56 -6.25
N GLU A 18 -3.74 -3.59 -7.05
CA GLU A 18 -3.15 -4.86 -6.66
C GLU A 18 -1.97 -5.15 -7.58
N PHE A 19 -0.88 -5.63 -7.02
CA PHE A 19 0.36 -5.84 -7.78
C PHE A 19 1.03 -7.14 -7.34
N THR A 20 1.93 -7.62 -8.21
CA THR A 20 2.75 -8.80 -7.91
C THR A 20 4.06 -8.38 -7.24
N ALA A 21 4.76 -9.36 -6.66
CA ALA A 21 6.04 -9.10 -6.01
C ALA A 21 7.09 -8.53 -6.96
N ASP A 22 6.97 -8.83 -8.26
CA ASP A 22 7.89 -8.30 -9.28
C ASP A 22 7.40 -6.99 -9.91
N GLY A 23 6.36 -6.38 -9.35
CA GLY A 23 5.96 -5.03 -9.73
C GLY A 23 5.00 -4.93 -10.90
N LYS A 24 4.24 -5.98 -11.19
CA LYS A 24 3.24 -5.95 -12.26
C LYS A 24 1.86 -5.69 -11.70
N VAL A 25 1.07 -4.92 -12.43
CA VAL A 25 -0.32 -4.62 -12.05
C VAL A 25 -1.17 -5.84 -12.28
N VAL A 26 -1.90 -6.27 -11.25
CA VAL A 26 -2.95 -7.29 -11.37
C VAL A 26 -4.28 -6.61 -11.71
N GLY A 27 -4.56 -5.47 -11.07
CA GLY A 27 -5.74 -4.68 -11.34
C GLY A 27 -5.68 -3.37 -10.58
N PHE A 28 -6.49 -2.41 -11.03
CA PHE A 28 -6.62 -1.16 -10.28
C PHE A 28 -7.98 -0.53 -10.51
N LYS A 29 -8.41 0.30 -9.55
CA LYS A 29 -9.61 1.11 -9.64
C LYS A 29 -9.28 2.51 -9.17
N ALA A 30 -9.87 3.52 -9.79
CA ALA A 30 -9.58 4.91 -9.44
C ALA A 30 -10.83 5.75 -9.50
N ASN A 31 -10.92 6.71 -8.59
CA ASN A 31 -11.93 7.77 -8.59
C ASN A 31 -11.41 9.03 -9.28
N MET A 32 -10.22 8.95 -9.85
CA MET A 32 -9.58 10.01 -10.62
C MET A 32 -9.02 9.41 -11.90
N ASP A 33 -8.64 10.27 -12.84
CA ASP A 33 -7.99 9.79 -14.05
C ASP A 33 -6.62 9.21 -13.70
N MET A 34 -6.43 7.95 -14.07
CA MET A 34 -5.16 7.27 -13.87
C MET A 34 -4.86 6.42 -15.10
N SER A 35 -3.77 6.73 -15.78
CA SER A 35 -3.35 5.97 -16.95
C SER A 35 -2.78 4.63 -16.54
N GLY A 36 -2.80 3.66 -17.48
CA GLY A 36 -2.14 2.37 -17.24
C GLY A 36 -0.66 2.53 -16.96
N GLU A 37 -0.01 3.49 -17.62
CA GLU A 37 1.41 3.80 -17.39
C GLU A 37 1.67 4.25 -15.95
N MET A 38 0.80 5.09 -15.41
CA MET A 38 0.89 5.56 -14.04
C MET A 38 0.68 4.42 -13.05
N ALA A 39 -0.30 3.54 -13.33
CA ALA A 39 -0.55 2.36 -12.51
C ALA A 39 0.65 1.41 -12.52
N ASP A 40 1.26 1.20 -13.69
CA ASP A 40 2.45 0.34 -13.83
C ASP A 40 3.63 0.89 -13.01
N MET A 41 3.86 2.19 -13.09
CA MET A 41 4.93 2.84 -12.34
C MET A 41 4.68 2.71 -10.83
N ALA A 42 3.45 2.93 -10.39
CA ALA A 42 3.10 2.82 -8.99
C ALA A 42 3.29 1.39 -8.48
N ALA A 43 2.91 0.39 -9.28
CA ALA A 43 3.09 -1.02 -8.90
C ALA A 43 4.56 -1.38 -8.74
N GLN A 44 5.42 -0.94 -9.65
CA GLN A 44 6.86 -1.18 -9.57
C GLN A 44 7.46 -0.54 -8.32
N PHE A 45 7.06 0.68 -8.04
CA PHE A 45 7.53 1.41 -6.86
C PHE A 45 7.09 0.71 -5.58
N CYS A 46 5.82 0.35 -5.48
CA CYS A 46 5.28 -0.31 -4.29
C CYS A 46 5.95 -1.66 -4.04
N ALA A 47 6.18 -2.44 -5.09
CA ALA A 47 6.86 -3.74 -4.96
C ALA A 47 8.29 -3.57 -4.48
N THR A 48 9.01 -2.58 -5.03
CA THR A 48 10.41 -2.32 -4.68
C THR A 48 10.53 -1.88 -3.22
N VAL A 49 9.70 -0.93 -2.80
CA VAL A 49 9.73 -0.42 -1.42
C VAL A 49 9.33 -1.52 -0.44
N THR A 50 8.34 -2.33 -0.78
CA THR A 50 7.93 -3.45 0.05
C THR A 50 9.08 -4.43 0.28
N MET A 51 9.83 -4.73 -0.78
CA MET A 51 11.00 -5.61 -0.67
C MET A 51 12.06 -5.01 0.25
N MET A 52 12.32 -3.72 0.14
CA MET A 52 13.28 -3.02 1.00
C MET A 52 12.83 -3.06 2.47
N PHE A 53 11.56 -2.84 2.73
CA PHE A 53 11.04 -2.90 4.09
C PHE A 53 11.03 -4.31 4.66
N ASN A 54 10.85 -5.33 3.84
CA ASN A 54 10.99 -6.72 4.30
C ASN A 54 12.42 -6.99 4.80
N THR A 55 13.42 -6.48 4.08
CA THR A 55 14.82 -6.58 4.51
C THR A 55 15.04 -5.83 5.81
N LEU A 56 14.52 -4.61 5.92
CA LEU A 56 14.63 -3.80 7.12
C LEU A 56 13.95 -4.47 8.31
N ALA A 57 12.78 -5.07 8.10
CA ALA A 57 12.06 -5.76 9.17
C ALA A 57 12.86 -6.94 9.71
N GLY A 58 13.56 -7.67 8.84
CA GLY A 58 14.46 -8.73 9.27
C GLY A 58 15.57 -8.21 10.16
N SER A 59 16.19 -7.10 9.79
CA SER A 59 17.25 -6.47 10.58
C SER A 59 16.72 -5.97 11.93
N PHE A 60 15.54 -5.35 11.93
CA PHE A 60 14.92 -4.88 13.18
C PHE A 60 14.61 -6.03 14.12
N SER A 61 14.12 -7.16 13.59
CA SER A 61 13.84 -8.34 14.40
C SER A 61 15.10 -8.86 15.09
N LYS A 62 16.21 -8.85 14.35
CA LYS A 62 17.48 -9.34 14.84
C LYS A 62 18.05 -8.44 15.95
N LEU A 63 17.99 -7.12 15.74
CA LEU A 63 18.61 -6.14 16.62
C LEU A 63 17.77 -5.83 17.85
N SER A 64 16.45 -5.79 17.70
CA SER A 64 15.55 -5.41 18.80
C SER A 64 15.03 -6.60 19.60
N GLN A 65 15.15 -7.80 19.05
CA GLN A 65 14.56 -9.02 19.61
C GLN A 65 13.02 -8.94 19.69
N MET A 66 12.43 -8.04 18.88
CA MET A 66 11.01 -7.94 18.71
C MET A 66 10.64 -8.52 17.35
N ASN A 67 9.39 -8.91 17.17
CA ASN A 67 8.97 -9.54 15.94
C ASN A 67 8.48 -8.50 14.92
N TRP A 68 9.30 -8.27 13.89
CA TRP A 68 8.99 -7.33 12.81
C TRP A 68 8.64 -8.03 11.49
N VAL A 69 8.81 -9.36 11.43
CA VAL A 69 8.55 -10.12 10.21
C VAL A 69 7.38 -11.09 10.41
N PRO A 70 6.56 -11.32 9.37
CA PRO A 70 6.57 -10.58 8.11
C PRO A 70 6.05 -9.16 8.32
N GLN A 71 6.53 -8.23 7.50
CA GLN A 71 5.98 -6.88 7.58
C GLN A 71 4.52 -6.89 7.09
N LYS A 72 3.67 -6.07 7.70
CA LYS A 72 2.25 -6.06 7.35
C LYS A 72 1.87 -4.91 6.43
N GLY A 73 2.59 -3.80 6.51
CA GLY A 73 2.27 -2.68 5.65
C GLY A 73 3.17 -1.49 5.91
N TRP A 74 3.04 -0.49 5.05
CA TRP A 74 3.80 0.74 5.15
C TRP A 74 3.03 1.89 4.50
N ALA A 75 3.44 3.12 4.80
CA ALA A 75 2.84 4.31 4.21
C ALA A 75 3.92 5.36 3.95
N TYR A 76 3.74 6.10 2.86
CA TYR A 76 4.58 7.23 2.49
C TYR A 76 3.70 8.43 2.22
N SER A 77 3.95 9.53 2.91
CA SER A 77 3.19 10.77 2.70
C SER A 77 4.07 11.81 2.05
N GLY A 78 3.58 12.39 0.97
CA GLY A 78 4.24 13.49 0.29
C GLY A 78 3.19 14.53 -0.10
N GLY A 79 3.34 15.76 0.40
CA GLY A 79 2.38 16.82 0.10
C GLY A 79 0.97 16.46 0.55
N ASP A 80 0.05 16.49 -0.38
CA ASP A 80 -1.37 16.28 -0.09
C ASP A 80 -1.80 14.82 -0.13
N MET A 81 -0.91 13.94 -0.57
CA MET A 81 -1.25 12.54 -0.84
C MET A 81 -0.40 11.60 -0.02
N THR A 82 -0.97 10.45 0.28
CA THR A 82 -0.29 9.34 0.94
C THR A 82 -0.46 8.09 0.11
N VAL A 83 0.62 7.32 -0.02
CA VAL A 83 0.57 5.96 -0.58
C VAL A 83 0.67 5.00 0.59
N ALA A 84 -0.27 4.08 0.71
CA ALA A 84 -0.25 3.07 1.77
C ALA A 84 -0.37 1.70 1.14
N VAL A 85 0.42 0.75 1.63
CA VAL A 85 0.48 -0.61 1.08
C VAL A 85 0.33 -1.61 2.21
N GLY A 86 -0.49 -2.62 1.99
CA GLY A 86 -0.62 -3.77 2.87
C GLY A 86 -0.69 -5.03 2.02
N GLY A 87 0.20 -6.00 2.27
CA GLY A 87 0.29 -7.18 1.44
C GLY A 87 0.65 -6.82 0.00
N ASN A 88 -0.21 -7.19 -0.94
CA ASN A 88 -0.02 -6.90 -2.37
C ASN A 88 -0.99 -5.85 -2.90
N LYS A 89 -1.61 -5.07 -2.01
CA LYS A 89 -2.55 -4.02 -2.39
C LYS A 89 -2.07 -2.67 -1.87
N GLY A 90 -2.32 -1.63 -2.63
CA GLY A 90 -1.96 -0.28 -2.26
C GLY A 90 -3.05 0.71 -2.61
N VAL A 91 -3.04 1.83 -1.92
CA VAL A 91 -3.98 2.91 -2.17
C VAL A 91 -3.24 4.25 -2.23
N PHE A 92 -3.81 5.17 -3.01
CA PHE A 92 -3.50 6.59 -2.95
C PHE A 92 -4.66 7.24 -2.20
N ILE A 93 -4.36 7.92 -1.11
CA ILE A 93 -5.38 8.54 -0.25
C ILE A 93 -4.99 9.99 0.04
N GLU A 94 -6.00 10.86 0.07
CA GLU A 94 -5.77 12.26 0.48
C GLU A 94 -5.36 12.29 1.95
N THR A 95 -4.19 12.82 2.23
CA THR A 95 -3.62 12.82 3.58
C THR A 95 -4.56 13.44 4.60
N ALA A 96 -5.24 14.54 4.23
CA ALA A 96 -6.14 15.26 5.13
C ALA A 96 -7.37 14.45 5.56
N LYS A 97 -7.74 13.44 4.77
CA LYS A 97 -8.91 12.60 5.04
C LYS A 97 -8.53 11.22 5.59
N ALA A 98 -7.24 10.91 5.67
CA ALA A 98 -6.78 9.57 6.01
C ALA A 98 -7.02 9.25 7.48
N ASP A 99 -7.67 8.12 7.73
CA ASP A 99 -7.72 7.46 9.03
C ASP A 99 -6.85 6.21 8.91
N PHE A 100 -5.61 6.31 9.37
CA PHE A 100 -4.65 5.23 9.17
C PHE A 100 -5.02 3.96 9.93
N ASN A 101 -5.67 4.06 11.06
CA ASN A 101 -6.14 2.87 11.78
C ASN A 101 -7.15 2.10 10.93
N GLN A 102 -8.16 2.78 10.40
CA GLN A 102 -9.15 2.16 9.54
C GLN A 102 -8.50 1.62 8.28
N LEU A 103 -7.65 2.41 7.65
CA LEU A 103 -7.01 2.06 6.40
C LEU A 103 -6.20 0.77 6.53
N PHE A 104 -5.36 0.67 7.55
CA PHE A 104 -4.53 -0.51 7.73
C PHE A 104 -5.31 -1.73 8.20
N GLN A 105 -6.42 -1.56 8.92
CA GLN A 105 -7.30 -2.68 9.21
C GLN A 105 -7.82 -3.32 7.94
N VAL A 106 -8.19 -2.50 6.96
CA VAL A 106 -8.70 -2.99 5.67
C VAL A 106 -7.56 -3.55 4.80
N LEU A 107 -6.46 -2.82 4.67
CA LEU A 107 -5.33 -3.23 3.83
C LEU A 107 -4.67 -4.50 4.31
N VAL A 108 -4.48 -4.64 5.60
CA VAL A 108 -3.80 -5.82 6.17
C VAL A 108 -4.73 -7.03 6.18
N GLY A 109 -6.03 -6.82 6.16
CA GLY A 109 -6.98 -7.89 5.91
C GLY A 109 -7.25 -8.81 7.08
N GLU A 110 -7.16 -8.30 8.27
CA GLU A 110 -7.45 -9.10 9.46
C GLU A 110 -8.93 -9.21 9.75
#